data_25d66e2317c9df56c5892749986797ba
#
_entry.id   25d66e2317c9df56c5892749986797ba
#
_cell.length_a   1.000
_cell.length_b   1.000
_cell.length_c   1.000
_cell.angle_alpha   90.00
_cell.angle_beta   90.00
_cell.angle_gamma   90.00
#
_symmetry.space_group_name_H-M   'P 1'
#
loop_
_entity.id
_entity.type
_entity.pdbx_description
1 polymer ?
#
loop_
_entity_poly.entity_id
_entity_poly.type
_entity_poly.pdbx_seq_one_letter_code
_entity_poly.pdbx_strand_id
1 'polypeptide(L)'
;MRDRPYDVVTFDCYGTLIDWERGIRDAFAAAPAGARLPVDPEAALKLYVEVEATVEAGTYRSYRAVLAETARRIAARLDWPLPDSRAGFLADSVPCWRPFPDTNPALRRLSDAGYRLGILSNVDDGLLAWTRRHLAAFFETVVTAQQVGSYKPASAHFTTARNLIGGKSWLHAAQSYYHDVAPCRALGIPVAWINRKGETAADGGSPEHEFRTLGALADWLAPSVV
;
A
#
# COMPACT_ATOMS: atom_id res chain seq x y z
N MET A 1 -14.97 -28.89 6.86
CA MET A 1 -14.18 -27.71 6.44
C MET A 1 -15.09 -26.89 5.56
N ARG A 2 -15.28 -25.60 5.83
CA ARG A 2 -16.05 -24.75 4.90
C ARG A 2 -15.30 -24.65 3.59
N ASP A 3 -16.05 -24.74 2.49
CA ASP A 3 -15.50 -24.54 1.15
C ASP A 3 -15.11 -23.05 1.02
N ARG A 4 -13.81 -22.76 1.05
CA ARG A 4 -13.28 -21.41 0.93
C ARG A 4 -13.11 -21.10 -0.56
N PRO A 5 -13.58 -19.94 -1.05
CA PRO A 5 -13.45 -19.61 -2.47
C PRO A 5 -11.99 -19.42 -2.91
N TYR A 6 -11.10 -19.11 -1.95
CA TYR A 6 -9.67 -18.92 -2.18
C TYR A 6 -8.83 -19.60 -1.09
N ASP A 7 -7.61 -20.01 -1.45
CA ASP A 7 -6.60 -20.53 -0.50
C ASP A 7 -5.74 -19.40 0.06
N VAL A 8 -5.46 -18.40 -0.79
CA VAL A 8 -4.52 -17.31 -0.52
C VAL A 8 -5.21 -15.97 -0.73
N VAL A 9 -5.00 -15.03 0.19
CA VAL A 9 -5.38 -13.62 0.03
C VAL A 9 -4.11 -12.79 0.14
N THR A 10 -3.77 -12.07 -0.94
CA THR A 10 -2.69 -11.09 -0.90
C THR A 10 -3.24 -9.68 -0.82
N PHE A 11 -2.48 -8.77 -0.23
CA PHE A 11 -2.88 -7.38 -0.05
C PHE A 11 -1.81 -6.46 -0.64
N ASP A 12 -2.24 -5.36 -1.26
CA ASP A 12 -1.43 -4.16 -1.25
C ASP A 12 -1.27 -3.66 0.20
N CYS A 13 -0.24 -2.86 0.47
CA CYS A 13 0.06 -2.43 1.84
C CYS A 13 -0.43 -1.01 2.14
N TYR A 14 0.13 -0.02 1.47
CA TYR A 14 -0.11 1.39 1.79
C TYR A 14 -1.35 1.92 1.08
N GLY A 15 -2.36 2.34 1.85
CA GLY A 15 -3.71 2.68 1.37
C GLY A 15 -4.71 1.54 1.56
N THR A 16 -4.23 0.31 1.60
CA THR A 16 -5.05 -0.89 1.84
C THR A 16 -5.03 -1.29 3.32
N LEU A 17 -3.85 -1.57 3.87
CA LEU A 17 -3.62 -1.97 5.25
C LEU A 17 -3.19 -0.80 6.14
N ILE A 18 -2.38 0.11 5.61
CA ILE A 18 -1.72 1.22 6.32
C ILE A 18 -2.28 2.56 5.84
N ASP A 19 -2.66 3.42 6.77
CA ASP A 19 -3.07 4.80 6.54
C ASP A 19 -1.84 5.68 6.30
N TRP A 20 -1.29 5.57 5.08
CA TRP A 20 -0.10 6.32 4.67
C TRP A 20 -0.35 7.83 4.56
N GLU A 21 -1.58 8.25 4.24
CA GLU A 21 -1.91 9.67 4.14
C GLU A 21 -1.77 10.37 5.48
N ARG A 22 -2.29 9.73 6.54
CA ARG A 22 -2.07 10.19 7.91
C ARG A 22 -0.58 10.21 8.23
N GLY A 23 0.16 9.14 7.87
CA GLY A 23 1.61 9.06 8.09
C GLY A 23 2.38 10.22 7.43
N ILE A 24 2.03 10.58 6.19
CA ILE A 24 2.63 11.71 5.47
C ILE A 24 2.25 13.06 6.13
N ARG A 25 0.98 13.26 6.50
CA ARG A 25 0.56 14.48 7.22
C ARG A 25 1.35 14.65 8.52
N ASP A 26 1.45 13.58 9.30
CA ASP A 26 2.18 13.58 10.57
C ASP A 26 3.68 13.88 10.36
N ALA A 27 4.29 13.31 9.32
CA ALA A 27 5.69 13.55 8.97
C ALA A 27 5.95 15.03 8.61
N PHE A 28 5.08 15.63 7.80
CA PHE A 28 5.18 17.06 7.48
C PHE A 28 4.90 17.97 8.68
N ALA A 29 3.93 17.60 9.53
CA ALA A 29 3.63 18.35 10.75
C ALA A 29 4.80 18.34 11.75
N ALA A 30 5.59 17.27 11.78
CA ALA A 30 6.78 17.16 12.63
C ALA A 30 7.95 18.06 12.19
N ALA A 31 7.90 18.65 11.00
CA ALA A 31 8.82 19.65 10.43
C ALA A 31 10.32 19.40 10.75
N PRO A 32 11.01 18.53 10.02
CA PRO A 32 12.32 17.98 10.40
C PRO A 32 13.48 19.00 10.40
N ALA A 33 13.27 20.19 9.89
CA ALA A 33 14.36 21.12 9.59
C ALA A 33 14.52 22.29 10.57
N GLY A 34 13.72 22.35 11.66
CA GLY A 34 13.70 23.52 12.53
C GLY A 34 13.04 24.75 11.90
N ALA A 35 12.68 24.69 10.61
CA ALA A 35 11.90 25.70 9.92
C ALA A 35 10.48 25.18 9.75
N ARG A 36 9.50 26.00 10.12
CA ARG A 36 8.09 25.68 9.95
C ARG A 36 7.79 25.43 8.47
N LEU A 37 7.09 24.33 8.17
CA LEU A 37 6.55 24.11 6.82
C LEU A 37 5.66 25.30 6.41
N PRO A 38 5.85 25.88 5.22
CA PRO A 38 5.12 27.09 4.82
C PRO A 38 3.67 26.85 4.42
N VAL A 39 3.22 25.60 4.40
CA VAL A 39 1.85 25.19 4.11
C VAL A 39 1.31 24.27 5.21
N ASP A 40 -0.01 24.11 5.27
CA ASP A 40 -0.60 23.12 6.18
C ASP A 40 -0.33 21.66 5.70
N PRO A 41 -0.41 20.66 6.61
CA PRO A 41 -0.13 19.27 6.27
C PRO A 41 -1.02 18.69 5.16
N GLU A 42 -2.23 19.20 4.96
CA GLU A 42 -3.14 18.75 3.90
C GLU A 42 -2.68 19.24 2.53
N ALA A 43 -2.22 20.51 2.43
CA ALA A 43 -1.63 21.01 1.22
C ALA A 43 -0.30 20.28 0.89
N ALA A 44 0.49 19.97 1.90
CA ALA A 44 1.71 19.17 1.75
C ALA A 44 1.42 17.75 1.24
N LEU A 45 0.34 17.10 1.72
CA LEU A 45 -0.09 15.79 1.22
C LEU A 45 -0.49 15.84 -0.26
N LYS A 46 -1.23 16.87 -0.69
CA LYS A 46 -1.60 17.04 -2.12
C LYS A 46 -0.36 17.18 -3.00
N LEU A 47 0.60 17.99 -2.58
CA LEU A 47 1.88 18.12 -3.27
C LEU A 47 2.66 16.80 -3.28
N TYR A 48 2.63 16.06 -2.17
CA TYR A 48 3.28 14.75 -2.09
C TYR A 48 2.72 13.79 -3.14
N VAL A 49 1.41 13.63 -3.25
CA VAL A 49 0.76 12.74 -4.22
C VAL A 49 1.18 13.09 -5.66
N GLU A 50 1.17 14.38 -6.01
CA GLU A 50 1.54 14.85 -7.34
C GLU A 50 3.03 14.58 -7.65
N VAL A 51 3.90 14.94 -6.72
CA VAL A 51 5.36 14.89 -6.93
C VAL A 51 5.86 13.45 -6.90
N GLU A 52 5.40 12.66 -5.94
CA GLU A 52 5.81 11.25 -5.75
C GLU A 52 5.50 10.41 -6.98
N ALA A 53 4.29 10.52 -7.54
CA ALA A 53 3.89 9.82 -8.75
C ALA A 53 4.85 10.15 -9.93
N THR A 54 5.30 11.41 -10.06
CA THR A 54 6.26 11.82 -11.08
C THR A 54 7.65 11.22 -10.84
N VAL A 55 8.07 11.11 -9.59
CA VAL A 55 9.38 10.55 -9.22
C VAL A 55 9.39 9.02 -9.41
N GLU A 56 8.29 8.35 -9.05
CA GLU A 56 8.15 6.90 -9.17
C GLU A 56 8.09 6.43 -10.62
N ALA A 57 7.47 7.21 -11.51
CA ALA A 57 7.34 6.89 -12.94
C ALA A 57 8.68 6.84 -13.72
N GLY A 58 9.78 7.26 -13.10
CA GLY A 58 11.12 7.23 -13.71
C GLY A 58 11.77 5.84 -13.70
N THR A 59 13.09 5.82 -14.01
CA THR A 59 13.89 4.60 -13.84
C THR A 59 13.82 4.12 -12.40
N TYR A 60 13.63 2.80 -12.19
CA TYR A 60 13.54 2.20 -10.88
C TYR A 60 14.71 2.63 -9.98
N ARG A 61 14.38 3.01 -8.76
CA ARG A 61 15.27 3.29 -7.63
C ARG A 61 14.58 2.81 -6.35
N SER A 62 15.30 2.69 -5.23
CA SER A 62 14.67 2.30 -3.98
C SER A 62 13.57 3.29 -3.56
N TYR A 63 12.53 2.81 -2.89
CA TYR A 63 11.45 3.70 -2.44
C TYR A 63 11.91 4.74 -1.43
N ARG A 64 12.92 4.42 -0.62
CA ARG A 64 13.62 5.40 0.23
C ARG A 64 14.21 6.56 -0.60
N ALA A 65 14.79 6.26 -1.76
CA ALA A 65 15.32 7.30 -2.65
C ALA A 65 14.19 8.10 -3.33
N VAL A 66 13.08 7.44 -3.69
CA VAL A 66 11.86 8.12 -4.19
C VAL A 66 11.35 9.11 -3.16
N LEU A 67 11.16 8.69 -1.91
CA LEU A 67 10.68 9.54 -0.82
C LEU A 67 11.62 10.73 -0.55
N ALA A 68 12.93 10.51 -0.57
CA ALA A 68 13.90 11.59 -0.38
C ALA A 68 13.88 12.62 -1.52
N GLU A 69 13.78 12.17 -2.76
CA GLU A 69 13.66 13.04 -3.93
C GLU A 69 12.33 13.80 -3.93
N THR A 70 11.23 13.14 -3.56
CA THR A 70 9.93 13.76 -3.39
C THR A 70 10.00 14.90 -2.36
N ALA A 71 10.64 14.66 -1.22
CA ALA A 71 10.84 15.69 -0.19
C ALA A 71 11.61 16.90 -0.72
N ARG A 72 12.70 16.69 -1.47
CA ARG A 72 13.49 17.77 -2.09
C ARG A 72 12.67 18.59 -3.08
N ARG A 73 11.92 17.94 -3.96
CA ARG A 73 11.08 18.64 -4.96
C ARG A 73 9.96 19.42 -4.31
N ILE A 74 9.35 18.91 -3.25
CA ILE A 74 8.34 19.67 -2.48
C ILE A 74 9.00 20.86 -1.81
N ALA A 75 10.15 20.67 -1.17
CA ALA A 75 10.88 21.77 -0.53
C ALA A 75 11.24 22.88 -1.52
N ALA A 76 11.74 22.52 -2.72
CA ALA A 76 12.04 23.48 -3.77
C ALA A 76 10.80 24.24 -4.27
N ARG A 77 9.65 23.57 -4.41
CA ARG A 77 8.39 24.21 -4.83
C ARG A 77 7.83 25.21 -3.80
N LEU A 78 8.16 24.98 -2.53
CA LEU A 78 7.63 25.78 -1.41
C LEU A 78 8.65 26.79 -0.88
N ASP A 79 9.83 26.93 -1.49
CA ASP A 79 10.96 27.69 -0.93
C ASP A 79 11.23 27.33 0.54
N TRP A 80 11.00 26.06 0.89
CA TRP A 80 11.21 25.53 2.24
C TRP A 80 12.66 25.09 2.41
N PRO A 81 13.40 25.62 3.42
CA PRO A 81 14.84 25.37 3.57
C PRO A 81 15.08 23.97 4.19
N LEU A 82 14.82 22.91 3.43
CA LEU A 82 15.08 21.53 3.81
C LEU A 82 16.56 21.18 3.51
N PRO A 83 17.40 20.93 4.54
CA PRO A 83 18.77 20.49 4.30
C PRO A 83 18.80 19.10 3.65
N ASP A 84 19.75 18.86 2.75
CA ASP A 84 19.91 17.55 2.08
C ASP A 84 20.05 16.39 3.06
N SER A 85 20.73 16.61 4.20
CA SER A 85 20.87 15.63 5.28
C SER A 85 19.53 15.25 5.94
N ARG A 86 18.47 16.01 5.71
CA ARG A 86 17.11 15.79 6.24
C ARG A 86 16.10 15.33 5.18
N ALA A 87 16.51 15.25 3.92
CA ALA A 87 15.61 14.83 2.83
C ALA A 87 15.00 13.41 3.05
N GLY A 88 15.66 12.57 3.85
CA GLY A 88 15.17 11.23 4.19
C GLY A 88 14.01 11.17 5.19
N PHE A 89 13.52 12.31 5.72
CA PHE A 89 12.55 12.33 6.82
C PHE A 89 11.25 11.60 6.53
N LEU A 90 10.78 11.61 5.28
CA LEU A 90 9.58 10.85 4.88
C LEU A 90 9.81 9.34 5.04
N ALA A 91 10.93 8.83 4.55
CA ALA A 91 11.28 7.41 4.71
C ALA A 91 11.51 7.02 6.17
N ASP A 92 12.10 7.93 6.97
CA ASP A 92 12.34 7.73 8.39
C ASP A 92 11.03 7.77 9.21
N SER A 93 9.96 8.35 8.67
CA SER A 93 8.64 8.36 9.30
C SER A 93 7.84 7.07 9.10
N VAL A 94 8.15 6.26 8.08
CA VAL A 94 7.42 5.01 7.74
C VAL A 94 7.20 4.08 8.94
N PRO A 95 8.17 3.89 9.86
CA PRO A 95 7.96 3.09 11.07
C PRO A 95 6.83 3.59 11.99
N CYS A 96 6.40 4.85 11.84
CA CYS A 96 5.31 5.44 12.63
C CYS A 96 3.94 5.36 11.95
N TRP A 97 3.87 4.96 10.67
CA TRP A 97 2.61 4.87 9.94
C TRP A 97 1.76 3.72 10.50
N ARG A 98 0.50 4.00 10.75
CA ARG A 98 -0.38 3.07 11.47
C ARG A 98 -1.36 2.37 10.52
N PRO A 99 -1.78 1.14 10.86
CA PRO A 99 -2.87 0.45 10.17
C PRO A 99 -4.18 1.24 10.30
N PHE A 100 -5.05 1.10 9.31
CA PHE A 100 -6.44 1.49 9.48
C PHE A 100 -7.08 0.72 10.66
N PRO A 101 -8.10 1.28 11.34
CA PRO A 101 -8.72 0.64 12.50
C PRO A 101 -9.27 -0.77 12.21
N ASP A 102 -9.73 -1.02 10.98
CA ASP A 102 -10.30 -2.29 10.53
C ASP A 102 -9.25 -3.33 10.09
N THR A 103 -7.99 -2.93 9.88
CA THR A 103 -6.95 -3.79 9.31
C THR A 103 -6.65 -5.01 10.20
N ASN A 104 -6.25 -4.77 11.44
CA ASN A 104 -5.84 -5.88 12.30
C ASN A 104 -6.98 -6.83 12.70
N PRO A 105 -8.21 -6.35 13.00
CA PRO A 105 -9.36 -7.25 13.16
C PRO A 105 -9.63 -8.12 11.93
N ALA A 106 -9.60 -7.53 10.71
CA ALA A 106 -9.83 -8.26 9.48
C ALA A 106 -8.73 -9.31 9.20
N LEU A 107 -7.46 -8.94 9.38
CA LEU A 107 -6.33 -9.85 9.17
C LEU A 107 -6.38 -11.06 10.12
N ARG A 108 -6.68 -10.84 11.42
CA ARG A 108 -6.85 -11.95 12.37
C ARG A 108 -7.97 -12.87 11.93
N ARG A 109 -9.13 -12.32 11.60
CA ARG A 109 -10.28 -13.11 11.17
C ARG A 109 -10.00 -13.96 9.94
N LEU A 110 -9.32 -13.43 8.94
CA LEU A 110 -8.93 -14.18 7.74
C LEU A 110 -7.90 -15.26 8.09
N SER A 111 -6.92 -14.97 8.94
CA SER A 111 -5.95 -15.93 9.42
C SER A 111 -6.61 -17.07 10.20
N ASP A 112 -7.53 -16.74 11.12
CA ASP A 112 -8.26 -17.72 11.95
C ASP A 112 -9.20 -18.60 11.10
N ALA A 113 -9.72 -18.05 9.99
CA ALA A 113 -10.48 -18.80 8.98
C ALA A 113 -9.58 -19.70 8.11
N GLY A 114 -8.26 -19.62 8.27
CA GLY A 114 -7.26 -20.46 7.62
C GLY A 114 -6.83 -19.99 6.23
N TYR A 115 -7.07 -18.72 5.86
CA TYR A 115 -6.48 -18.13 4.66
C TYR A 115 -4.99 -17.94 4.83
N ARG A 116 -4.20 -18.27 3.81
CA ARG A 116 -2.79 -17.89 3.74
C ARG A 116 -2.73 -16.43 3.28
N LEU A 117 -1.98 -15.60 4.00
CA LEU A 117 -1.93 -14.16 3.73
C LEU A 117 -0.60 -13.77 3.08
N GLY A 118 -0.65 -12.76 2.20
CA GLY A 118 0.55 -12.20 1.55
C GLY A 118 0.47 -10.69 1.37
N ILE A 119 1.61 -10.07 1.07
CA ILE A 119 1.74 -8.64 0.75
C ILE A 119 2.46 -8.46 -0.58
N LEU A 120 1.91 -7.62 -1.47
CA LEU A 120 2.55 -7.14 -2.70
C LEU A 120 2.64 -5.61 -2.63
N SER A 121 3.83 -5.05 -2.46
CA SER A 121 3.95 -3.63 -2.12
C SER A 121 5.05 -2.89 -2.90
N ASN A 122 4.74 -1.68 -3.34
CA ASN A 122 5.67 -0.73 -3.96
C ASN A 122 6.59 -0.09 -2.90
N VAL A 123 7.46 -0.90 -2.26
CA VAL A 123 8.29 -0.44 -1.14
C VAL A 123 9.60 -1.24 -1.06
N ASP A 124 10.56 -0.74 -0.28
CA ASP A 124 11.78 -1.47 0.06
C ASP A 124 11.54 -2.50 1.18
N ASP A 125 12.28 -3.61 1.17
CA ASP A 125 12.19 -4.68 2.18
C ASP A 125 12.33 -4.16 3.61
N GLY A 126 13.31 -3.28 3.84
CA GLY A 126 13.58 -2.72 5.16
C GLY A 126 12.44 -1.84 5.68
N LEU A 127 11.80 -1.05 4.82
CA LEU A 127 10.64 -0.23 5.19
C LEU A 127 9.43 -1.10 5.49
N LEU A 128 9.17 -2.12 4.66
CA LEU A 128 8.07 -3.05 4.89
C LEU A 128 8.28 -3.87 6.17
N ALA A 129 9.52 -4.24 6.49
CA ALA A 129 9.82 -4.97 7.72
C ALA A 129 9.42 -4.18 8.98
N TRP A 130 9.60 -2.85 8.99
CA TRP A 130 9.10 -1.99 10.07
C TRP A 130 7.58 -1.91 10.10
N THR A 131 6.96 -1.71 8.95
CA THR A 131 5.49 -1.65 8.82
C THR A 131 4.82 -2.92 9.32
N ARG A 132 5.37 -4.10 8.98
CA ARG A 132 4.81 -5.40 9.41
C ARG A 132 4.75 -5.59 10.93
N ARG A 133 5.52 -4.85 11.71
CA ARG A 133 5.44 -4.88 13.18
C ARG A 133 4.11 -4.36 13.74
N HIS A 134 3.37 -3.60 12.93
CA HIS A 134 2.04 -3.08 13.28
C HIS A 134 0.90 -4.01 12.84
N LEU A 135 1.19 -5.03 12.05
CA LEU A 135 0.20 -5.92 11.48
C LEU A 135 0.07 -7.22 12.30
N ALA A 136 -1.15 -7.57 12.65
CA ALA A 136 -1.46 -8.69 13.53
C ALA A 136 -1.70 -10.00 12.75
N ALA A 137 -0.84 -10.31 11.77
CA ALA A 137 -0.88 -11.53 11.00
C ALA A 137 0.51 -11.94 10.50
N PHE A 138 0.67 -13.22 10.22
CA PHE A 138 1.82 -13.74 9.48
C PHE A 138 1.52 -13.69 7.99
N PHE A 139 2.48 -13.20 7.21
CA PHE A 139 2.39 -13.14 5.75
C PHE A 139 3.39 -14.13 5.16
N GLU A 140 2.87 -15.18 4.53
CA GLU A 140 3.66 -16.23 3.93
C GLU A 140 4.30 -15.80 2.61
N THR A 141 3.56 -15.01 1.81
CA THR A 141 4.04 -14.47 0.54
C THR A 141 4.27 -12.98 0.71
N VAL A 142 5.51 -12.53 0.49
CA VAL A 142 5.86 -11.10 0.51
C VAL A 142 6.67 -10.78 -0.73
N VAL A 143 6.16 -9.84 -1.53
CA VAL A 143 6.83 -9.35 -2.74
C VAL A 143 6.90 -7.83 -2.69
N THR A 144 8.11 -7.29 -2.80
CA THR A 144 8.38 -5.86 -2.76
C THR A 144 8.92 -5.35 -4.09
N ALA A 145 8.81 -4.04 -4.32
CA ALA A 145 9.44 -3.40 -5.48
C ALA A 145 10.96 -3.62 -5.49
N GLN A 146 11.60 -3.68 -4.32
CA GLN A 146 13.03 -3.96 -4.22
C GLN A 146 13.38 -5.34 -4.75
N GLN A 147 12.60 -6.36 -4.42
CA GLN A 147 12.84 -7.74 -4.86
C GLN A 147 12.66 -7.93 -6.37
N VAL A 148 11.71 -7.22 -6.96
CA VAL A 148 11.39 -7.37 -8.39
C VAL A 148 12.01 -6.30 -9.28
N GLY A 149 12.64 -5.26 -8.70
CA GLY A 149 13.29 -4.17 -9.43
C GLY A 149 12.34 -3.30 -10.23
N SER A 150 11.06 -3.23 -9.85
CA SER A 150 10.04 -2.41 -10.52
C SER A 150 8.88 -2.09 -9.60
N TYR A 151 8.10 -1.08 -9.97
CA TYR A 151 6.87 -0.68 -9.28
C TYR A 151 5.62 -1.22 -9.98
N LYS A 152 4.56 -1.54 -9.23
CA LYS A 152 3.21 -1.69 -9.79
C LYS A 152 2.82 -0.36 -10.44
N PRO A 153 2.16 -0.33 -11.58
CA PRO A 153 1.36 -1.41 -12.18
C PRO A 153 2.13 -2.41 -13.05
N ALA A 154 3.48 -2.39 -13.10
CA ALA A 154 4.21 -3.41 -13.82
C ALA A 154 3.89 -4.82 -13.26
N SER A 155 3.87 -5.83 -14.15
CA SER A 155 3.38 -7.17 -13.82
C SER A 155 4.30 -7.99 -12.91
N ALA A 156 5.52 -7.53 -12.63
CA ALA A 156 6.54 -8.31 -11.95
C ALA A 156 6.14 -8.78 -10.55
N HIS A 157 5.48 -7.93 -9.75
CA HIS A 157 4.94 -8.31 -8.43
C HIS A 157 3.95 -9.47 -8.54
N PHE A 158 2.99 -9.35 -9.46
CA PHE A 158 1.93 -10.33 -9.65
C PHE A 158 2.46 -11.65 -10.20
N THR A 159 3.39 -11.59 -11.15
CA THR A 159 4.04 -12.78 -11.71
C THR A 159 4.85 -13.52 -10.65
N THR A 160 5.64 -12.79 -9.85
CA THR A 160 6.42 -13.38 -8.76
C THR A 160 5.48 -14.00 -7.71
N ALA A 161 4.43 -13.30 -7.30
CA ALA A 161 3.45 -13.83 -6.35
C ALA A 161 2.77 -15.11 -6.88
N ARG A 162 2.35 -15.14 -8.15
CA ARG A 162 1.76 -16.33 -8.79
C ARG A 162 2.67 -17.54 -8.70
N ASN A 163 3.97 -17.36 -8.94
CA ASN A 163 4.96 -18.43 -8.86
C ASN A 163 5.11 -18.95 -7.40
N LEU A 164 5.15 -18.04 -6.42
CA LEU A 164 5.26 -18.38 -5.00
C LEU A 164 4.00 -19.08 -4.46
N ILE A 165 2.83 -18.69 -4.92
CA ILE A 165 1.52 -19.23 -4.54
C ILE A 165 1.34 -20.66 -5.10
N GLY A 166 1.93 -20.95 -6.26
CA GLY A 166 2.04 -22.32 -6.76
C GLY A 166 0.71 -22.96 -7.18
N GLY A 167 -0.13 -22.26 -7.94
CA GLY A 167 -1.37 -22.80 -8.51
C GLY A 167 -2.55 -22.93 -7.55
N LYS A 168 -2.45 -22.43 -6.31
CA LYS A 168 -3.57 -22.31 -5.37
C LYS A 168 -4.52 -21.20 -5.81
N SER A 169 -5.80 -21.32 -5.41
CA SER A 169 -6.78 -20.27 -5.65
C SER A 169 -6.39 -18.99 -4.89
N TRP A 170 -6.36 -17.86 -5.60
CA TRP A 170 -5.78 -16.61 -5.11
C TRP A 170 -6.68 -15.41 -5.37
N LEU A 171 -6.90 -14.59 -4.34
CA LEU A 171 -7.51 -13.27 -4.41
C LEU A 171 -6.48 -12.20 -4.05
N HIS A 172 -6.41 -11.13 -4.83
CA HIS A 172 -5.67 -9.93 -4.44
C HIS A 172 -6.64 -8.86 -3.93
N ALA A 173 -6.30 -8.16 -2.84
CA ALA A 173 -7.14 -7.10 -2.26
C ALA A 173 -6.33 -5.79 -2.18
N ALA A 174 -6.83 -4.71 -2.79
CA ALA A 174 -6.08 -3.47 -2.90
C ALA A 174 -6.98 -2.23 -2.99
N GLN A 175 -6.49 -1.09 -2.48
CA GLN A 175 -7.15 0.20 -2.61
C GLN A 175 -6.85 0.84 -3.98
N SER A 176 -5.63 0.75 -4.48
CA SER A 176 -5.25 1.44 -5.71
C SER A 176 -5.84 0.76 -6.95
N TYR A 177 -6.76 1.47 -7.62
CA TYR A 177 -7.27 0.98 -8.89
C TYR A 177 -6.17 0.89 -9.95
N TYR A 178 -5.34 1.93 -10.05
CA TYR A 178 -4.26 2.03 -11.05
C TYR A 178 -3.15 1.00 -10.83
N HIS A 179 -2.63 0.90 -9.61
CA HIS A 179 -1.47 0.05 -9.34
C HIS A 179 -1.82 -1.43 -9.22
N ASP A 180 -3.06 -1.77 -8.85
CA ASP A 180 -3.42 -3.14 -8.47
C ASP A 180 -4.65 -3.67 -9.21
N VAL A 181 -5.79 -2.97 -9.17
CA VAL A 181 -7.04 -3.53 -9.69
C VAL A 181 -6.99 -3.69 -11.20
N ALA A 182 -6.59 -2.66 -11.93
CA ALA A 182 -6.49 -2.70 -13.39
C ALA A 182 -5.48 -3.77 -13.87
N PRO A 183 -4.23 -3.84 -13.35
CA PRO A 183 -3.30 -4.89 -13.77
C PRO A 183 -3.74 -6.30 -13.35
N CYS A 184 -4.36 -6.49 -12.17
CA CYS A 184 -4.91 -7.80 -11.81
C CYS A 184 -5.96 -8.27 -12.79
N ARG A 185 -6.90 -7.40 -13.18
CA ARG A 185 -7.91 -7.70 -14.20
C ARG A 185 -7.29 -8.07 -15.54
N ALA A 186 -6.29 -7.30 -15.99
CA ALA A 186 -5.57 -7.58 -17.24
C ALA A 186 -4.82 -8.92 -17.21
N LEU A 187 -4.36 -9.36 -16.04
CA LEU A 187 -3.66 -10.62 -15.82
C LEU A 187 -4.57 -11.80 -15.46
N GLY A 188 -5.89 -11.60 -15.41
CA GLY A 188 -6.85 -12.62 -15.03
C GLY A 188 -6.70 -13.07 -13.57
N ILE A 189 -6.29 -12.17 -12.68
CA ILE A 189 -6.17 -12.42 -11.24
C ILE A 189 -7.45 -11.92 -10.57
N PRO A 190 -8.18 -12.77 -9.81
CA PRO A 190 -9.30 -12.31 -8.99
C PRO A 190 -8.86 -11.17 -8.06
N VAL A 191 -9.61 -10.07 -8.07
CA VAL A 191 -9.26 -8.88 -7.30
C VAL A 191 -10.47 -8.30 -6.58
N ALA A 192 -10.27 -7.92 -5.31
CA ALA A 192 -11.20 -7.18 -4.49
C ALA A 192 -10.71 -5.73 -4.36
N TRP A 193 -11.51 -4.78 -4.83
CA TRP A 193 -11.21 -3.37 -4.69
C TRP A 193 -11.62 -2.87 -3.30
N ILE A 194 -10.65 -2.45 -2.50
CA ILE A 194 -10.89 -1.85 -1.19
C ILE A 194 -11.06 -0.33 -1.38
N ASN A 195 -12.20 0.05 -1.93
CA ASN A 195 -12.52 1.42 -2.32
C ASN A 195 -12.92 2.28 -1.11
N ARG A 196 -11.95 2.58 -0.23
CA ARG A 196 -12.15 3.34 1.01
C ARG A 196 -12.72 4.73 0.77
N LYS A 197 -12.37 5.35 -0.36
CA LYS A 197 -12.73 6.73 -0.70
C LYS A 197 -13.98 6.86 -1.55
N GLY A 198 -14.50 5.78 -2.12
CA GLY A 198 -15.61 5.83 -3.06
C GLY A 198 -15.23 6.41 -4.40
N GLU A 199 -14.03 6.11 -4.86
CA GLU A 199 -13.53 6.53 -6.16
C GLU A 199 -14.28 5.84 -7.29
N THR A 200 -14.36 6.50 -8.45
CA THR A 200 -14.85 5.88 -9.67
C THR A 200 -13.66 5.25 -10.41
N ALA A 201 -13.86 4.05 -10.94
CA ALA A 201 -12.84 3.39 -11.75
C ALA A 201 -12.46 4.23 -12.97
N ALA A 202 -11.17 4.47 -13.17
CA ALA A 202 -10.66 5.35 -14.23
C ALA A 202 -11.00 4.87 -15.66
N ASP A 203 -11.17 3.55 -15.83
CA ASP A 203 -11.55 2.91 -17.11
C ASP A 203 -13.07 2.71 -17.26
N GLY A 204 -13.87 3.24 -16.33
CA GLY A 204 -15.33 3.02 -16.26
C GLY A 204 -15.72 1.57 -15.93
N GLY A 205 -14.74 0.69 -15.64
CA GLY A 205 -14.97 -0.70 -15.31
C GLY A 205 -15.50 -0.86 -13.88
N SER A 206 -16.40 -1.84 -13.67
CA SER A 206 -16.78 -2.25 -12.32
C SER A 206 -15.97 -3.50 -11.94
N PRO A 207 -15.20 -3.48 -10.86
CA PRO A 207 -14.56 -4.69 -10.37
C PRO A 207 -15.64 -5.67 -9.87
N GLU A 208 -15.37 -6.97 -9.97
CA GLU A 208 -16.30 -8.01 -9.54
C GLU A 208 -16.62 -7.90 -8.04
N HIS A 209 -15.63 -7.50 -7.26
CA HIS A 209 -15.76 -7.34 -5.82
C HIS A 209 -15.26 -5.95 -5.40
N GLU A 210 -16.14 -5.17 -4.80
CA GLU A 210 -15.83 -3.85 -4.23
C GLU A 210 -16.31 -3.77 -2.78
N PHE A 211 -15.42 -3.30 -1.90
CA PHE A 211 -15.68 -3.14 -0.48
C PHE A 211 -15.19 -1.78 0.01
N ARG A 212 -15.92 -1.16 0.93
CA ARG A 212 -15.53 0.13 1.54
C ARG A 212 -14.44 -0.03 2.60
N THR A 213 -14.28 -1.22 3.16
CA THR A 213 -13.35 -1.51 4.26
C THR A 213 -12.78 -2.91 4.13
N LEU A 214 -11.64 -3.15 4.75
CA LEU A 214 -11.07 -4.49 4.84
C LEU A 214 -11.94 -5.40 5.73
N GLY A 215 -12.64 -4.81 6.71
CA GLY A 215 -13.62 -5.52 7.53
C GLY A 215 -14.73 -6.13 6.68
N ALA A 216 -15.28 -5.38 5.73
CA ALA A 216 -16.32 -5.88 4.82
C ALA A 216 -15.82 -7.02 3.91
N LEU A 217 -14.57 -6.95 3.43
CA LEU A 217 -13.94 -8.07 2.73
C LEU A 217 -13.84 -9.31 3.64
N ALA A 218 -13.42 -9.13 4.91
CA ALA A 218 -13.34 -10.24 5.86
C ALA A 218 -14.71 -10.81 6.21
N ASP A 219 -15.76 -10.00 6.27
CA ASP A 219 -17.16 -10.45 6.45
C ASP A 219 -17.61 -11.33 5.30
N TRP A 220 -17.24 -10.99 4.08
CA TRP A 220 -17.57 -11.77 2.89
C TRP A 220 -16.79 -13.10 2.82
N LEU A 221 -15.46 -13.07 3.08
CA LEU A 221 -14.61 -14.26 2.97
C LEU A 221 -14.78 -15.23 4.15
N ALA A 222 -15.00 -14.68 5.35
CA ALA A 222 -15.08 -15.43 6.60
C ALA A 222 -16.28 -14.95 7.44
N PRO A 223 -17.53 -15.21 7.01
CA PRO A 223 -18.72 -14.79 7.73
C PRO A 223 -18.73 -15.37 9.16
N SER A 224 -19.09 -14.55 10.14
CA SER A 224 -19.27 -15.02 11.52
C SER A 224 -20.35 -16.09 11.55
N VAL A 225 -20.09 -17.15 12.31
CA VAL A 225 -21.15 -18.13 12.61
C VAL A 225 -22.08 -17.48 13.61
N VAL A 226 -23.32 -17.23 13.21
CA VAL A 226 -24.41 -16.87 14.12
C VAL A 226 -24.82 -18.09 14.92
#